data_4229c262c75cab690f27299d15a71bb1
#
_entry.id   4229c262c75cab690f27299d15a71bb1
#
_cell.length_a   1.000
_cell.length_b   1.000
_cell.length_c   1.000
_cell.angle_alpha   90.00
_cell.angle_beta   90.00
_cell.angle_gamma   90.00
#
_symmetry.space_group_name_H-M   'P 1'
#
loop_
_entity.id
_entity.type
_entity.pdbx_description
1 polymer ?
#
loop_
_entity_poly.entity_id
_entity_poly.type
_entity_poly.pdbx_seq_one_letter_code
_entity_poly.pdbx_strand_id
1 'polypeptide(L)'
;MKVFREGDASGKPFVFPRPIVHITDEFFRTPGHEAFLEELCGVASAMGNPCFALDRDGDSPSAARRGSGLIGTDAAETRGERPDYRHTSIQNVTINLPRLGYRAGADDGKLFDLLDEMIDLAVRAHVQKREFIGRLLALGDAGPLSMLAMRGDGVPSLRMGDARYLIGIAGLNELVQIRKGRQLHESDEALAWGIDLVGRMWNRADRLSRIHGMRFLLEQTPAETTAYRFARLDLKYFSPQSGRCVRGDLARGEVYYTNSAHLHPAATVDPPTRTRIEGLFHPFFGSGAVTYIELGAAEPPGAALAGLINRAFGETTCRQIVFSPDFTSCGRCGATSRGLTERCGHCGSAEVDGLARITRYMSKVSGWNRGKRAELRDRNRNEGYFLNPRPS
;
A
#
# COMPACT_ATOMS: atom_id res chain seq x y z
N MET A 1 -23.00 4.32 -7.88
CA MET A 1 -22.56 4.06 -6.48
C MET A 1 -23.59 3.34 -5.62
N LYS A 2 -24.89 3.40 -5.96
CA LYS A 2 -25.96 2.73 -5.18
C LYS A 2 -25.66 1.25 -4.85
N VAL A 3 -25.32 0.44 -5.84
CA VAL A 3 -24.97 -0.99 -5.67
C VAL A 3 -23.81 -1.20 -4.70
N PHE A 4 -22.79 -0.34 -4.73
CA PHE A 4 -21.67 -0.43 -3.78
C PHE A 4 -22.07 -0.05 -2.35
N ARG A 5 -23.07 0.83 -2.17
CA ARG A 5 -23.60 1.20 -0.86
C ARG A 5 -24.46 0.10 -0.24
N GLU A 6 -25.19 -0.65 -1.07
CA GLU A 6 -26.03 -1.76 -0.64
C GLU A 6 -25.21 -3.01 -0.30
N GLY A 7 -24.03 -3.18 -0.92
CA GLY A 7 -23.22 -4.38 -0.76
C GLY A 7 -23.76 -5.58 -1.56
N ASP A 8 -23.29 -6.78 -1.22
CA ASP A 8 -23.81 -8.02 -1.78
C ASP A 8 -25.20 -8.37 -1.20
N ALA A 9 -25.77 -9.51 -1.60
CA ALA A 9 -27.09 -9.97 -1.12
C ALA A 9 -27.15 -10.15 0.42
N SER A 10 -26.02 -10.15 1.12
CA SER A 10 -25.91 -10.24 2.59
C SER A 10 -25.51 -8.90 3.21
N GLY A 11 -25.49 -7.79 2.44
CA GLY A 11 -25.04 -6.48 2.89
C GLY A 11 -23.54 -6.38 3.12
N LYS A 12 -22.74 -7.33 2.60
CA LYS A 12 -21.27 -7.29 2.73
C LYS A 12 -20.67 -6.33 1.71
N PRO A 13 -19.62 -5.60 2.09
CA PRO A 13 -18.86 -4.82 1.13
C PRO A 13 -18.31 -5.67 -0.01
N PHE A 14 -18.36 -5.17 -1.25
CA PHE A 14 -17.69 -5.81 -2.35
C PHE A 14 -16.17 -5.79 -2.17
N VAL A 15 -15.55 -6.96 -2.25
CA VAL A 15 -14.10 -7.09 -2.29
C VAL A 15 -13.57 -6.74 -3.68
N PHE A 16 -14.31 -7.17 -4.71
CA PHE A 16 -14.09 -6.89 -6.13
C PHE A 16 -15.42 -6.69 -6.86
N PRO A 17 -15.48 -5.84 -7.92
CA PRO A 17 -14.40 -4.96 -8.38
C PRO A 17 -14.10 -3.84 -7.37
N ARG A 18 -12.86 -3.32 -7.39
CA ARG A 18 -12.47 -2.16 -6.59
C ARG A 18 -12.48 -0.93 -7.48
N PRO A 19 -13.50 -0.08 -7.42
CA PRO A 19 -13.52 1.15 -8.17
C PRO A 19 -12.45 2.12 -7.64
N ILE A 20 -11.75 2.78 -8.56
CA ILE A 20 -10.83 3.85 -8.28
C ILE A 20 -11.40 5.10 -8.92
N VAL A 21 -11.62 6.12 -8.12
CA VAL A 21 -12.07 7.44 -8.57
C VAL A 21 -10.86 8.33 -8.74
N HIS A 22 -10.69 8.87 -9.94
CA HIS A 22 -9.63 9.79 -10.27
C HIS A 22 -10.09 11.21 -9.98
N ILE A 23 -9.45 11.83 -9.01
CA ILE A 23 -9.63 13.24 -8.65
C ILE A 23 -8.54 14.01 -9.37
N THR A 24 -8.93 14.83 -10.33
CA THR A 24 -8.04 15.61 -11.21
C THR A 24 -8.30 17.10 -11.03
N ASP A 25 -7.43 17.94 -11.59
CA ASP A 25 -7.68 19.38 -11.63
C ASP A 25 -8.97 19.72 -12.41
N GLU A 26 -9.30 18.93 -13.45
CA GLU A 26 -10.57 19.06 -14.21
C GLU A 26 -11.77 18.67 -13.36
N PHE A 27 -11.64 17.66 -12.49
CA PHE A 27 -12.70 17.27 -11.56
C PHE A 27 -13.19 18.48 -10.75
N PHE A 28 -12.27 19.27 -10.19
CA PHE A 28 -12.61 20.46 -9.39
C PHE A 28 -13.21 21.62 -10.21
N ARG A 29 -13.03 21.62 -11.52
CA ARG A 29 -13.64 22.61 -12.43
C ARG A 29 -15.03 22.20 -12.91
N THR A 30 -15.43 20.95 -12.67
CA THR A 30 -16.71 20.40 -13.12
C THR A 30 -17.85 20.83 -12.18
N PRO A 31 -18.93 21.48 -12.64
CA PRO A 31 -20.07 21.83 -11.81
C PRO A 31 -20.68 20.61 -11.12
N GLY A 32 -20.99 20.72 -9.83
CA GLY A 32 -21.58 19.63 -9.04
C GLY A 32 -20.57 18.62 -8.48
N HIS A 33 -19.27 18.79 -8.71
CA HIS A 33 -18.24 17.91 -8.20
C HIS A 33 -18.26 17.76 -6.67
N GLU A 34 -18.60 18.82 -5.92
CA GLU A 34 -18.66 18.80 -4.47
C GLU A 34 -19.66 17.76 -3.95
N ALA A 35 -20.93 17.84 -4.40
CA ALA A 35 -21.98 16.92 -4.02
C ALA A 35 -21.65 15.47 -4.48
N PHE A 36 -21.04 15.33 -5.66
CA PHE A 36 -20.61 14.04 -6.17
C PHE A 36 -19.48 13.44 -5.32
N LEU A 37 -18.49 14.23 -4.93
CA LEU A 37 -17.41 13.80 -4.05
C LEU A 37 -17.94 13.38 -2.66
N GLU A 38 -18.86 14.15 -2.11
CA GLU A 38 -19.50 13.81 -0.83
C GLU A 38 -20.26 12.48 -0.89
N GLU A 39 -21.00 12.22 -1.98
CA GLU A 39 -21.67 10.94 -2.19
C GLU A 39 -20.67 9.80 -2.28
N LEU A 40 -19.60 9.93 -3.08
CA LEU A 40 -18.54 8.94 -3.21
C LEU A 40 -17.88 8.66 -1.86
N CYS A 41 -17.55 9.70 -1.11
CA CYS A 41 -16.97 9.60 0.22
C CYS A 41 -17.94 8.96 1.23
N GLY A 42 -19.23 9.23 1.13
CA GLY A 42 -20.26 8.56 1.93
C GLY A 42 -20.31 7.04 1.67
N VAL A 43 -20.19 6.61 0.41
CA VAL A 43 -20.09 5.19 0.07
C VAL A 43 -18.78 4.58 0.57
N ALA A 44 -17.66 5.31 0.43
CA ALA A 44 -16.36 4.86 0.93
C ALA A 44 -16.34 4.75 2.47
N SER A 45 -16.99 5.67 3.17
CA SER A 45 -17.20 5.62 4.61
C SER A 45 -17.97 4.37 5.01
N ALA A 46 -19.10 4.11 4.35
CA ALA A 46 -19.98 3.00 4.66
C ALA A 46 -19.34 1.63 4.32
N MET A 47 -18.68 1.50 3.17
CA MET A 47 -18.31 0.20 2.57
C MET A 47 -16.82 0.02 2.26
N GLY A 48 -15.98 1.05 2.47
CA GLY A 48 -14.54 0.97 2.17
C GLY A 48 -14.19 1.04 0.68
N ASN A 49 -15.14 1.36 -0.17
CA ASN A 49 -15.01 1.61 -1.62
C ASN A 49 -15.84 2.84 -2.00
N PRO A 50 -15.42 3.65 -2.98
CA PRO A 50 -14.22 3.52 -3.84
C PRO A 50 -12.91 3.91 -3.14
N CYS A 51 -11.79 3.65 -3.84
CA CYS A 51 -10.49 4.25 -3.56
C CYS A 51 -10.36 5.57 -4.33
N PHE A 52 -9.58 6.52 -3.80
CA PHE A 52 -9.40 7.85 -4.42
C PHE A 52 -7.97 8.01 -4.92
N ALA A 53 -7.81 8.22 -6.22
CA ALA A 53 -6.58 8.60 -6.87
C ALA A 53 -6.50 10.12 -6.98
N LEU A 54 -5.40 10.72 -6.57
CA LEU A 54 -5.16 12.16 -6.60
C LEU A 54 -4.21 12.48 -7.76
N ASP A 55 -4.77 12.63 -8.95
CA ASP A 55 -4.02 12.83 -10.21
C ASP A 55 -3.93 14.33 -10.52
N ARG A 56 -2.81 14.94 -10.21
CA ARG A 56 -2.56 16.35 -10.47
C ARG A 56 -2.08 16.58 -11.89
N ASP A 57 -2.28 17.78 -12.44
CA ASP A 57 -1.72 18.17 -13.74
C ASP A 57 -0.19 17.95 -13.73
N GLY A 58 0.29 17.24 -14.76
CA GLY A 58 1.69 16.78 -14.85
C GLY A 58 1.92 15.35 -14.37
N ASP A 59 0.97 14.75 -13.66
CA ASP A 59 0.94 13.32 -13.36
C ASP A 59 0.30 12.56 -14.52
N SER A 60 0.85 11.40 -14.89
CA SER A 60 0.25 10.63 -15.97
C SER A 60 -0.95 9.81 -15.50
N PRO A 61 -2.16 10.00 -16.08
CA PRO A 61 -3.34 9.19 -15.78
C PRO A 61 -3.15 7.69 -16.03
N SER A 62 -2.19 7.33 -16.89
CA SER A 62 -1.88 5.93 -17.21
C SER A 62 -1.17 5.18 -16.08
N ALA A 63 -0.52 5.91 -15.17
CA ALA A 63 0.08 5.33 -13.99
C ALA A 63 -0.95 4.66 -13.07
N ALA A 64 -2.17 5.17 -13.05
CA ALA A 64 -3.28 4.70 -12.23
C ALA A 64 -3.85 3.34 -12.63
N ARG A 65 -3.66 2.91 -13.87
CA ARG A 65 -4.40 1.77 -14.45
C ARG A 65 -3.69 0.42 -14.30
N ARG A 66 -2.61 0.34 -13.54
CA ARG A 66 -1.73 -0.82 -13.60
C ARG A 66 -1.93 -1.79 -12.45
N GLY A 67 -2.58 -2.88 -12.76
CA GLY A 67 -2.67 -4.23 -12.14
C GLY A 67 -2.55 -4.45 -10.63
N SER A 68 -1.88 -3.59 -9.89
CA SER A 68 -1.68 -3.77 -8.45
C SER A 68 -2.69 -3.02 -7.57
N GLY A 69 -3.56 -2.19 -8.17
CA GLY A 69 -4.48 -1.32 -7.42
C GLY A 69 -3.79 -0.16 -6.70
N LEU A 70 -2.51 0.08 -7.00
CA LEU A 70 -1.77 1.27 -6.61
C LEU A 70 -1.55 2.16 -7.83
N ILE A 71 -1.46 3.46 -7.58
CA ILE A 71 -1.22 4.46 -8.59
C ILE A 71 0.26 4.80 -8.58
N GLY A 72 0.92 4.55 -9.71
CA GLY A 72 2.34 4.85 -9.88
C GLY A 72 2.59 6.24 -10.45
N THR A 73 3.80 6.73 -10.27
CA THR A 73 4.24 8.05 -10.73
C THR A 73 4.93 8.03 -12.09
N ASP A 74 4.98 6.88 -12.75
CA ASP A 74 5.74 6.67 -13.98
C ASP A 74 5.05 7.32 -15.18
N ALA A 75 5.23 8.62 -15.28
CA ALA A 75 4.51 9.52 -16.18
C ALA A 75 5.02 9.50 -17.64
N ALA A 76 6.16 8.87 -17.93
CA ALA A 76 6.89 9.11 -19.15
C ALA A 76 6.33 8.47 -20.44
N GLU A 77 5.26 7.67 -20.38
CA GLU A 77 4.99 6.72 -21.46
C GLU A 77 3.66 6.79 -22.19
N THR A 78 2.80 7.76 -21.92
CA THR A 78 1.49 7.74 -22.58
C THR A 78 1.12 9.03 -23.28
N ARG A 79 2.05 9.65 -23.94
CA ARG A 79 1.77 10.76 -24.89
C ARG A 79 1.36 10.27 -26.30
N GLY A 80 0.92 9.06 -26.45
CA GLY A 80 0.49 8.55 -27.75
C GLY A 80 -0.41 7.36 -27.61
N GLU A 81 -1.59 7.45 -28.15
CA GLU A 81 -2.46 6.39 -28.67
C GLU A 81 -2.78 5.21 -27.73
N ARG A 82 -4.06 5.03 -27.37
CA ARG A 82 -4.73 3.95 -26.64
C ARG A 82 -4.01 3.46 -25.38
N PRO A 83 -4.70 3.38 -24.27
CA PRO A 83 -4.11 2.83 -23.05
C PRO A 83 -3.65 1.39 -23.32
N ASP A 84 -2.34 1.17 -23.41
CA ASP A 84 -1.78 -0.16 -23.61
C ASP A 84 -1.87 -0.93 -22.29
N TYR A 85 -2.86 -1.81 -22.18
CA TYR A 85 -3.09 -2.65 -21.00
C TYR A 85 -2.08 -3.79 -20.82
N ARG A 86 -1.05 -3.86 -21.67
CA ARG A 86 -0.04 -4.94 -21.71
C ARG A 86 1.16 -4.71 -20.83
N HIS A 87 1.15 -3.62 -20.08
CA HIS A 87 2.18 -3.38 -19.06
C HIS A 87 1.95 -4.28 -17.85
N THR A 88 2.99 -4.96 -17.41
CA THR A 88 2.93 -5.85 -16.24
C THR A 88 4.14 -5.69 -15.34
N SER A 89 3.93 -6.00 -14.06
CA SER A 89 5.00 -6.17 -13.10
C SER A 89 5.34 -7.65 -13.01
N ILE A 90 6.59 -7.99 -13.29
CA ILE A 90 7.03 -9.40 -13.34
C ILE A 90 7.22 -9.97 -11.93
N GLN A 91 7.85 -9.21 -11.05
CA GLN A 91 8.17 -9.67 -9.70
C GLN A 91 8.45 -8.49 -8.79
N ASN A 92 8.17 -8.68 -7.49
CA ASN A 92 8.67 -7.82 -6.41
C ASN A 92 9.77 -8.55 -5.64
N VAL A 93 10.87 -7.84 -5.34
CA VAL A 93 11.92 -8.27 -4.41
C VAL A 93 11.94 -7.27 -3.27
N THR A 94 11.55 -7.69 -2.06
CA THR A 94 11.40 -6.80 -0.91
C THR A 94 12.63 -6.81 -0.03
N ILE A 95 13.19 -5.63 0.24
CA ILE A 95 14.35 -5.41 1.13
C ILE A 95 13.86 -5.27 2.57
N ASN A 96 14.47 -6.01 3.49
CA ASN A 96 14.29 -5.88 4.94
C ASN A 96 15.16 -4.74 5.46
N LEU A 97 14.60 -3.54 5.59
CA LEU A 97 15.35 -2.35 6.00
C LEU A 97 15.85 -2.42 7.46
N PRO A 98 15.06 -2.86 8.48
CA PRO A 98 15.54 -3.00 9.85
C PRO A 98 16.79 -3.87 9.98
N ARG A 99 16.87 -4.97 9.20
CA ARG A 99 18.05 -5.85 9.19
C ARG A 99 19.31 -5.13 8.79
N LEU A 100 19.23 -4.20 7.85
CA LEU A 100 20.39 -3.39 7.44
C LEU A 100 20.86 -2.52 8.62
N GLY A 101 19.93 -1.93 9.36
CA GLY A 101 20.22 -1.18 10.58
C GLY A 101 20.95 -2.02 11.64
N TYR A 102 20.46 -3.25 11.90
CA TYR A 102 21.13 -4.16 12.86
C TYR A 102 22.54 -4.57 12.40
N ARG A 103 22.72 -4.85 11.11
CA ARG A 103 24.02 -5.22 10.54
C ARG A 103 25.02 -4.06 10.51
N ALA A 104 24.55 -2.87 10.26
CA ALA A 104 25.39 -1.67 10.19
C ALA A 104 25.84 -1.20 11.59
N GLY A 105 25.03 -1.44 12.62
CA GLY A 105 25.27 -0.88 13.96
C GLY A 105 25.17 0.65 13.93
N ALA A 106 26.17 1.36 14.42
CA ALA A 106 26.20 2.83 14.46
C ALA A 106 26.79 3.48 13.18
N ASP A 107 27.29 2.69 12.23
CA ASP A 107 28.00 3.16 11.04
C ASP A 107 27.02 3.44 9.89
N ASP A 108 26.88 4.73 9.50
CA ASP A 108 26.04 5.13 8.37
C ASP A 108 26.66 4.75 7.01
N GLY A 109 27.99 4.82 6.87
CA GLY A 109 28.66 4.40 5.65
C GLY A 109 28.36 2.93 5.35
N LYS A 110 28.57 2.06 6.33
CA LYS A 110 28.23 0.63 6.23
C LYS A 110 26.75 0.39 5.95
N LEU A 111 25.83 1.20 6.51
CA LEU A 111 24.40 1.08 6.22
C LEU A 111 24.13 1.32 4.73
N PHE A 112 24.69 2.37 4.16
CA PHE A 112 24.48 2.72 2.76
C PHE A 112 25.13 1.71 1.82
N ASP A 113 26.31 1.18 2.17
CA ASP A 113 26.95 0.10 1.40
C ASP A 113 26.08 -1.17 1.37
N LEU A 114 25.55 -1.58 2.53
CA LEU A 114 24.63 -2.71 2.64
C LEU A 114 23.31 -2.48 1.86
N LEU A 115 22.81 -1.26 1.86
CA LEU A 115 21.61 -0.90 1.10
C LEU A 115 21.86 -1.03 -0.40
N ASP A 116 22.98 -0.49 -0.89
CA ASP A 116 23.37 -0.56 -2.28
C ASP A 116 23.59 -2.02 -2.71
N GLU A 117 24.26 -2.84 -1.86
CA GLU A 117 24.41 -4.29 -2.08
C GLU A 117 23.06 -5.01 -2.24
N MET A 118 22.08 -4.70 -1.38
CA MET A 118 20.77 -5.33 -1.44
C MET A 118 19.97 -4.90 -2.68
N ILE A 119 20.08 -3.66 -3.10
CA ILE A 119 19.48 -3.19 -4.36
C ILE A 119 20.11 -3.92 -5.54
N ASP A 120 21.44 -4.04 -5.59
CA ASP A 120 22.14 -4.76 -6.66
C ASP A 120 21.77 -6.26 -6.67
N LEU A 121 21.56 -6.86 -5.50
CA LEU A 121 21.10 -8.24 -5.40
C LEU A 121 19.66 -8.39 -5.93
N ALA A 122 18.77 -7.45 -5.63
CA ALA A 122 17.41 -7.43 -6.17
C ALA A 122 17.42 -7.29 -7.70
N VAL A 123 18.27 -6.42 -8.24
CA VAL A 123 18.43 -6.25 -9.68
C VAL A 123 18.95 -7.52 -10.35
N ARG A 124 19.96 -8.18 -9.78
CA ARG A 124 20.44 -9.48 -10.29
C ARG A 124 19.33 -10.53 -10.32
N ALA A 125 18.53 -10.61 -9.27
CA ALA A 125 17.38 -11.53 -9.24
C ALA A 125 16.35 -11.20 -10.35
N HIS A 126 16.10 -9.93 -10.62
CA HIS A 126 15.23 -9.49 -11.70
C HIS A 126 15.79 -9.81 -13.09
N VAL A 127 17.08 -9.60 -13.31
CA VAL A 127 17.75 -9.97 -14.60
C VAL A 127 17.58 -11.47 -14.86
N GLN A 128 17.91 -12.32 -13.89
CA GLN A 128 17.74 -13.77 -14.00
C GLN A 128 16.28 -14.16 -14.27
N LYS A 129 15.32 -13.51 -13.59
CA LYS A 129 13.91 -13.77 -13.79
C LYS A 129 13.44 -13.35 -15.19
N ARG A 130 13.91 -12.21 -15.69
CA ARG A 130 13.62 -11.76 -17.07
C ARG A 130 14.08 -12.80 -18.10
N GLU A 131 15.30 -13.28 -17.98
CA GLU A 131 15.85 -14.30 -18.87
C GLU A 131 15.04 -15.61 -18.80
N PHE A 132 14.72 -16.06 -17.60
CA PHE A 132 13.92 -17.26 -17.39
C PHE A 132 12.54 -17.16 -18.01
N ILE A 133 11.80 -16.08 -17.75
CA ILE A 133 10.47 -15.86 -18.34
C ILE A 133 10.57 -15.69 -19.85
N GLY A 134 11.60 -15.00 -20.35
CA GLY A 134 11.84 -14.86 -21.79
C GLY A 134 11.97 -16.21 -22.50
N ARG A 135 12.71 -17.16 -21.89
CA ARG A 135 12.81 -18.53 -22.43
C ARG A 135 11.47 -19.26 -22.43
N LEU A 136 10.67 -19.10 -21.38
CA LEU A 136 9.35 -19.73 -21.33
C LEU A 136 8.37 -19.14 -22.37
N LEU A 137 8.41 -17.83 -22.58
CA LEU A 137 7.59 -17.15 -23.59
C LEU A 137 8.01 -17.56 -25.03
N ALA A 138 9.30 -17.83 -25.25
CA ALA A 138 9.81 -18.26 -26.55
C ALA A 138 9.28 -19.64 -26.99
N LEU A 139 8.73 -20.45 -26.07
CA LEU A 139 8.05 -21.71 -26.40
C LEU A 139 6.66 -21.51 -27.05
N GLY A 140 6.16 -20.27 -27.11
CA GLY A 140 4.90 -19.93 -27.75
C GLY A 140 3.70 -20.72 -27.19
N ASP A 141 2.85 -21.19 -28.09
CA ASP A 141 1.60 -21.88 -27.74
C ASP A 141 1.84 -23.24 -27.06
N ALA A 142 3.00 -23.85 -27.25
CA ALA A 142 3.39 -25.12 -26.60
C ALA A 142 3.98 -24.92 -25.20
N GLY A 143 4.20 -23.67 -24.79
CA GLY A 143 4.85 -23.36 -23.52
C GLY A 143 3.88 -23.17 -22.36
N PRO A 144 4.39 -23.20 -21.10
CA PRO A 144 3.57 -23.00 -19.90
C PRO A 144 3.03 -21.57 -19.76
N LEU A 145 3.54 -20.62 -20.53
CA LEU A 145 3.09 -19.22 -20.58
C LEU A 145 2.37 -18.91 -21.91
N SER A 146 1.73 -19.89 -22.55
CA SER A 146 1.07 -19.75 -23.85
C SER A 146 0.07 -18.58 -23.88
N MET A 147 -0.77 -18.40 -22.85
CA MET A 147 -1.72 -17.29 -22.75
C MET A 147 -1.03 -15.89 -22.78
N LEU A 148 0.16 -15.78 -22.23
CA LEU A 148 0.93 -14.52 -22.23
C LEU A 148 1.73 -14.34 -23.53
N ALA A 149 2.07 -15.46 -24.20
CA ALA A 149 2.74 -15.48 -25.49
C ALA A 149 1.76 -15.23 -26.66
N MET A 150 0.46 -15.48 -26.47
CA MET A 150 -0.57 -15.26 -27.51
C MET A 150 -0.52 -13.86 -28.09
N ARG A 151 -0.69 -13.77 -29.39
CA ARG A 151 -0.66 -12.52 -30.14
C ARG A 151 -2.10 -12.13 -30.54
N GLY A 152 -2.70 -11.20 -29.81
CA GLY A 152 -3.82 -10.45 -30.34
C GLY A 152 -3.30 -9.31 -31.21
N ASP A 153 -3.92 -9.04 -32.34
CA ASP A 153 -3.49 -7.95 -33.24
C ASP A 153 -1.99 -7.98 -33.69
N GLY A 154 -1.37 -9.15 -33.69
CA GLY A 154 0.03 -9.33 -34.07
C GLY A 154 1.07 -9.02 -32.96
N VAL A 155 0.62 -8.59 -31.80
CA VAL A 155 1.49 -8.21 -30.66
C VAL A 155 1.27 -9.17 -29.49
N PRO A 156 2.37 -9.65 -28.83
CA PRO A 156 2.22 -10.54 -27.68
C PRO A 156 1.53 -9.84 -26.51
N SER A 157 0.75 -10.62 -25.74
CA SER A 157 0.03 -10.13 -24.54
C SER A 157 0.99 -9.64 -23.46
N LEU A 158 2.16 -10.28 -23.32
CA LEU A 158 3.23 -9.83 -22.44
C LEU A 158 4.43 -9.35 -23.26
N ARG A 159 4.81 -8.10 -23.09
CA ARG A 159 6.04 -7.53 -23.69
C ARG A 159 7.10 -7.39 -22.61
N MET A 160 8.17 -8.15 -22.71
CA MET A 160 9.28 -8.10 -21.75
C MET A 160 10.05 -6.77 -21.77
N GLY A 161 10.00 -6.03 -22.90
CA GLY A 161 10.58 -4.68 -23.00
C GLY A 161 9.83 -3.64 -22.14
N ASP A 162 8.52 -3.81 -22.01
CA ASP A 162 7.65 -2.88 -21.25
C ASP A 162 7.41 -3.38 -19.82
N ALA A 163 7.99 -4.51 -19.44
CA ALA A 163 7.84 -5.10 -18.13
C ALA A 163 8.52 -4.28 -17.03
N ARG A 164 7.93 -4.29 -15.85
CA ARG A 164 8.43 -3.61 -14.65
C ARG A 164 8.92 -4.63 -13.64
N TYR A 165 9.98 -4.26 -12.94
CA TYR A 165 10.65 -5.07 -11.95
C TYR A 165 10.68 -4.30 -10.64
N LEU A 166 9.99 -4.81 -9.62
CA LEU A 166 9.69 -4.04 -8.44
C LEU A 166 10.70 -4.30 -7.32
N ILE A 167 11.25 -3.23 -6.76
CA ILE A 167 12.10 -3.26 -5.57
C ILE A 167 11.24 -2.74 -4.41
N GLY A 168 10.75 -3.66 -3.60
CA GLY A 168 9.93 -3.34 -2.45
C GLY A 168 10.76 -3.06 -1.20
N ILE A 169 10.15 -2.41 -0.23
CA ILE A 169 10.73 -2.18 1.09
C ILE A 169 9.75 -2.59 2.19
N ALA A 170 10.28 -2.95 3.35
CA ALA A 170 9.52 -3.17 4.57
C ALA A 170 10.28 -2.66 5.78
N GLY A 171 9.58 -2.02 6.72
CA GLY A 171 10.15 -1.58 7.99
C GLY A 171 10.97 -0.29 7.91
N LEU A 172 10.60 0.66 7.03
CA LEU A 172 11.27 1.96 7.01
C LEU A 172 11.17 2.68 8.37
N ASN A 173 9.99 2.68 8.97
CA ASN A 173 9.77 3.30 10.27
C ASN A 173 10.68 2.71 11.35
N GLU A 174 10.87 1.40 11.37
CA GLU A 174 11.75 0.71 12.30
C GLU A 174 13.22 0.99 12.00
N LEU A 175 13.65 1.04 10.73
CA LEU A 175 15.02 1.44 10.40
C LEU A 175 15.32 2.87 10.87
N VAL A 176 14.41 3.81 10.65
CA VAL A 176 14.53 5.19 11.14
C VAL A 176 14.65 5.21 12.66
N GLN A 177 13.81 4.44 13.36
CA GLN A 177 13.90 4.33 14.82
C GLN A 177 15.24 3.75 15.30
N ILE A 178 15.79 2.74 14.61
CA ILE A 178 17.12 2.16 14.91
C ILE A 178 18.22 3.23 14.77
N ARG A 179 18.12 4.10 13.77
CA ARG A 179 19.16 5.07 13.44
C ARG A 179 19.04 6.40 14.19
N LYS A 180 17.81 6.87 14.38
CA LYS A 180 17.52 8.20 14.94
C LYS A 180 16.93 8.15 16.36
N GLY A 181 16.60 6.95 16.88
CA GLY A 181 15.93 6.80 18.17
C GLY A 181 14.48 7.30 18.18
N ARG A 182 13.95 7.72 17.04
CA ARG A 182 12.61 8.29 16.84
C ARG A 182 11.96 7.67 15.61
N GLN A 183 10.63 7.57 15.63
CA GLN A 183 9.83 7.13 14.49
C GLN A 183 9.61 8.27 13.49
N LEU A 184 9.17 7.96 12.27
CA LEU A 184 8.97 8.93 11.18
C LEU A 184 8.08 10.12 11.56
N HIS A 185 7.09 9.95 12.44
CA HIS A 185 6.16 10.99 12.86
C HIS A 185 6.55 11.74 14.14
N GLU A 186 7.64 11.33 14.79
CA GLU A 186 8.03 11.85 16.10
C GLU A 186 9.04 13.01 16.01
N SER A 187 9.71 13.20 14.87
CA SER A 187 10.57 14.35 14.63
C SER A 187 10.80 14.63 13.15
N ASP A 188 10.99 15.91 12.80
CA ASP A 188 11.30 16.33 11.43
C ASP A 188 12.64 15.79 10.95
N GLU A 189 13.64 15.65 11.84
CA GLU A 189 14.94 15.04 11.51
C GLU A 189 14.78 13.57 11.12
N ALA A 190 13.99 12.80 11.86
CA ALA A 190 13.74 11.39 11.57
C ALA A 190 12.99 11.25 10.24
N LEU A 191 12.01 12.12 9.98
CA LEU A 191 11.26 12.15 8.72
C LEU A 191 12.18 12.49 7.55
N ALA A 192 12.96 13.56 7.65
CA ALA A 192 13.89 13.98 6.61
C ALA A 192 14.90 12.88 6.27
N TRP A 193 15.49 12.24 7.30
CA TRP A 193 16.40 11.12 7.08
C TRP A 193 15.73 9.93 6.37
N GLY A 194 14.48 9.63 6.72
CA GLY A 194 13.71 8.59 6.04
C GLY A 194 13.44 8.91 4.56
N ILE A 195 13.14 10.17 4.26
CA ILE A 195 12.93 10.66 2.88
C ILE A 195 14.24 10.56 2.09
N ASP A 196 15.37 11.00 2.65
CA ASP A 196 16.68 10.94 2.01
C ASP A 196 17.08 9.49 1.69
N LEU A 197 16.82 8.55 2.61
CA LEU A 197 17.09 7.14 2.39
C LEU A 197 16.28 6.59 1.20
N VAL A 198 14.98 6.87 1.15
CA VAL A 198 14.11 6.40 0.05
C VAL A 198 14.49 7.09 -1.26
N GLY A 199 14.84 8.38 -1.21
CA GLY A 199 15.35 9.13 -2.36
C GLY A 199 16.65 8.53 -2.92
N ARG A 200 17.58 8.11 -2.05
CA ARG A 200 18.80 7.38 -2.46
C ARG A 200 18.45 6.05 -3.15
N MET A 201 17.51 5.28 -2.60
CA MET A 201 17.07 4.02 -3.22
C MET A 201 16.47 4.26 -4.60
N TRP A 202 15.63 5.28 -4.72
CA TRP A 202 15.02 5.67 -6.00
C TRP A 202 16.09 6.05 -7.04
N ASN A 203 17.04 6.91 -6.68
CA ASN A 203 18.15 7.30 -7.55
C ASN A 203 18.99 6.09 -8.01
N ARG A 204 19.24 5.14 -7.08
CA ARG A 204 19.97 3.90 -7.41
C ARG A 204 19.20 3.04 -8.39
N ALA A 205 17.90 2.83 -8.14
CA ALA A 205 17.03 2.04 -9.01
C ALA A 205 16.92 2.65 -10.42
N ASP A 206 16.78 3.97 -10.51
CA ASP A 206 16.74 4.69 -11.79
C ASP A 206 18.07 4.56 -12.58
N ARG A 207 19.22 4.73 -11.90
CA ARG A 207 20.54 4.52 -12.51
C ARG A 207 20.70 3.10 -13.04
N LEU A 208 20.31 2.09 -12.25
CA LEU A 208 20.40 0.67 -12.66
C LEU A 208 19.42 0.36 -13.79
N SER A 209 18.26 1.02 -13.84
CA SER A 209 17.33 0.91 -14.96
C SER A 209 17.97 1.31 -16.27
N ARG A 210 18.72 2.41 -16.30
CA ARG A 210 19.46 2.86 -17.50
C ARG A 210 20.59 1.91 -17.88
N ILE A 211 21.34 1.40 -16.89
CA ILE A 211 22.45 0.48 -17.14
C ILE A 211 21.97 -0.84 -17.75
N HIS A 212 20.86 -1.39 -17.26
CA HIS A 212 20.36 -2.70 -17.69
C HIS A 212 19.34 -2.64 -18.84
N GLY A 213 18.86 -1.44 -19.25
CA GLY A 213 17.76 -1.31 -20.18
C GLY A 213 16.48 -2.01 -19.66
N MET A 214 16.26 -1.95 -18.35
CA MET A 214 15.13 -2.55 -17.64
C MET A 214 14.49 -1.50 -16.74
N ARG A 215 13.20 -1.66 -16.41
CA ARG A 215 12.48 -0.69 -15.58
C ARG A 215 12.39 -1.19 -14.12
N PHE A 216 13.35 -0.78 -13.30
CA PHE A 216 13.33 -1.04 -11.86
C PHE A 216 12.60 0.11 -11.16
N LEU A 217 11.52 -0.21 -10.46
CA LEU A 217 10.70 0.77 -9.75
C LEU A 217 10.64 0.42 -8.27
N LEU A 218 10.70 1.43 -7.40
CA LEU A 218 10.35 1.21 -6.00
C LEU A 218 8.86 0.91 -5.88
N GLU A 219 8.52 -0.01 -4.98
CA GLU A 219 7.15 -0.36 -4.63
C GLU A 219 6.89 -0.16 -3.14
N GLN A 220 5.77 0.48 -2.84
CA GLN A 220 5.20 0.44 -1.51
C GLN A 220 4.61 -0.97 -1.28
N THR A 221 5.46 -1.88 -0.81
CA THR A 221 5.11 -3.30 -0.70
C THR A 221 3.96 -3.51 0.29
N PRO A 222 2.93 -4.27 -0.05
CA PRO A 222 1.84 -4.63 0.87
C PRO A 222 2.33 -5.39 2.11
N ALA A 223 3.39 -6.19 1.95
CA ALA A 223 4.17 -6.87 3.00
C ALA A 223 3.33 -7.74 3.97
N GLU A 224 2.21 -8.30 3.54
CA GLU A 224 1.28 -9.07 4.40
C GLU A 224 1.96 -10.19 5.18
N THR A 225 2.63 -11.10 4.47
CA THR A 225 3.39 -12.20 5.09
C THR A 225 4.84 -11.80 5.35
N THR A 226 5.39 -10.93 4.51
CA THR A 226 6.80 -10.53 4.53
C THR A 226 7.15 -9.76 5.81
N ALA A 227 6.30 -8.84 6.25
CA ALA A 227 6.50 -8.06 7.47
C ALA A 227 6.56 -8.97 8.73
N TYR A 228 5.67 -9.95 8.81
CA TYR A 228 5.66 -10.96 9.87
C TYR A 228 6.92 -11.85 9.82
N ARG A 229 7.27 -12.35 8.64
CA ARG A 229 8.44 -13.21 8.44
C ARG A 229 9.73 -12.49 8.77
N PHE A 230 9.91 -11.25 8.33
CA PHE A 230 11.09 -10.45 8.59
C PHE A 230 11.27 -10.18 10.08
N ALA A 231 10.22 -9.76 10.78
CA ALA A 231 10.25 -9.51 12.21
C ALA A 231 10.67 -10.78 12.99
N ARG A 232 10.08 -11.94 12.68
CA ARG A 232 10.44 -13.20 13.31
C ARG A 232 11.89 -13.61 13.07
N LEU A 233 12.38 -13.46 11.84
CA LEU A 233 13.76 -13.81 11.51
C LEU A 233 14.74 -12.88 12.22
N ASP A 234 14.42 -11.59 12.32
CA ASP A 234 15.31 -10.64 12.99
C ASP A 234 15.31 -10.83 14.51
N LEU A 235 14.18 -11.21 15.10
CA LEU A 235 14.16 -11.66 16.51
C LEU A 235 15.05 -12.87 16.74
N LYS A 236 15.12 -13.79 15.77
CA LYS A 236 15.99 -14.98 15.89
C LYS A 236 17.47 -14.64 15.77
N TYR A 237 17.84 -13.70 14.87
CA TYR A 237 19.25 -13.48 14.51
C TYR A 237 19.87 -12.22 15.12
N PHE A 238 19.07 -11.27 15.58
CA PHE A 238 19.51 -9.94 16.05
C PHE A 238 18.92 -9.57 17.42
N SER A 239 18.49 -10.54 18.23
CA SER A 239 18.08 -10.29 19.61
C SER A 239 19.33 -9.99 20.47
N PRO A 240 19.26 -9.06 21.46
CA PRO A 240 18.06 -8.36 21.92
C PRO A 240 17.73 -7.06 21.16
N GLN A 241 18.59 -6.61 20.23
CA GLN A 241 18.40 -5.31 19.55
C GLN A 241 17.06 -5.23 18.81
N SER A 242 16.71 -6.29 18.06
CA SER A 242 15.46 -6.35 17.30
C SER A 242 14.20 -6.31 18.17
N GLY A 243 14.27 -6.85 19.40
CA GLY A 243 13.16 -6.82 20.34
C GLY A 243 12.72 -5.42 20.76
N ARG A 244 13.57 -4.40 20.55
CA ARG A 244 13.23 -2.99 20.85
C ARG A 244 12.43 -2.30 19.73
N CYS A 245 12.47 -2.86 18.53
CA CYS A 245 11.89 -2.23 17.35
C CYS A 245 10.77 -3.06 16.70
N VAL A 246 10.79 -4.39 16.86
CA VAL A 246 9.72 -5.26 16.40
C VAL A 246 8.41 -4.91 17.12
N ARG A 247 7.31 -4.89 16.38
CA ARG A 247 5.97 -4.54 16.85
C ARG A 247 5.14 -5.77 17.17
N GLY A 248 4.05 -5.57 17.92
CA GLY A 248 3.12 -6.61 18.34
C GLY A 248 3.51 -7.26 19.65
N ASP A 249 3.05 -8.49 19.89
CA ASP A 249 3.25 -9.26 21.11
C ASP A 249 4.43 -10.25 20.96
N LEU A 250 5.56 -9.88 21.53
CA LEU A 250 6.79 -10.70 21.49
C LEU A 250 6.60 -12.04 22.21
N ALA A 251 5.88 -12.06 23.34
CA ALA A 251 5.69 -13.27 24.14
C ALA A 251 4.86 -14.32 23.39
N ARG A 252 3.89 -13.88 22.60
CA ARG A 252 3.04 -14.74 21.76
C ARG A 252 3.61 -15.00 20.38
N GLY A 253 4.71 -14.33 19.99
CA GLY A 253 5.26 -14.40 18.65
C GLY A 253 4.34 -13.79 17.58
N GLU A 254 3.44 -12.90 17.98
CA GLU A 254 2.49 -12.17 17.13
C GLU A 254 3.12 -10.84 16.74
N VAL A 255 4.17 -10.91 15.91
CA VAL A 255 5.08 -9.80 15.66
C VAL A 255 5.07 -9.36 14.20
N TYR A 256 5.42 -8.10 13.95
CA TYR A 256 5.50 -7.56 12.60
C TYR A 256 6.45 -6.36 12.52
N TYR A 257 6.84 -6.00 11.29
CA TYR A 257 7.38 -4.69 10.95
C TYR A 257 6.31 -3.87 10.24
N THR A 258 6.39 -2.55 10.34
CA THR A 258 5.52 -1.64 9.59
C THR A 258 5.67 -1.89 8.09
N ASN A 259 4.56 -1.91 7.38
CA ASN A 259 4.57 -2.11 5.94
C ASN A 259 5.26 -0.93 5.24
N SER A 260 6.21 -1.24 4.37
CA SER A 260 6.86 -0.27 3.49
C SER A 260 7.27 1.02 4.19
N ALA A 261 6.79 2.18 3.68
CA ALA A 261 7.05 3.52 4.19
C ALA A 261 5.84 4.12 4.95
N HIS A 262 4.93 3.28 5.43
CA HIS A 262 3.83 3.75 6.25
C HIS A 262 4.30 4.16 7.65
N LEU A 263 3.53 5.04 8.29
CA LEU A 263 3.64 5.26 9.72
C LEU A 263 3.20 4.03 10.49
N HIS A 264 3.75 3.85 11.69
CA HIS A 264 3.33 2.78 12.58
C HIS A 264 1.79 2.76 12.74
N PRO A 265 1.13 1.59 12.68
CA PRO A 265 -0.33 1.52 12.78
C PRO A 265 -0.89 2.18 14.03
N ALA A 266 -0.22 2.08 15.18
CA ALA A 266 -0.63 2.70 16.44
C ALA A 266 -0.25 4.19 16.58
N ALA A 267 0.39 4.79 15.56
CA ALA A 267 0.74 6.22 15.63
C ALA A 267 -0.51 7.08 15.82
N THR A 268 -0.53 7.87 16.89
CA THR A 268 -1.65 8.74 17.27
C THR A 268 -1.59 10.07 16.53
N VAL A 269 -1.47 10.01 15.20
CA VAL A 269 -1.53 11.18 14.31
C VAL A 269 -2.91 11.26 13.65
N ASP A 270 -3.39 12.47 13.44
CA ASP A 270 -4.65 12.69 12.74
C ASP A 270 -4.55 12.35 11.24
N PRO A 271 -5.68 12.11 10.56
CA PRO A 271 -5.71 11.75 9.14
C PRO A 271 -5.00 12.74 8.21
N PRO A 272 -5.14 14.07 8.35
CA PRO A 272 -4.37 15.04 7.54
C PRO A 272 -2.86 14.92 7.75
N THR A 273 -2.40 14.82 8.99
CA THR A 273 -0.98 14.65 9.33
C THR A 273 -0.44 13.34 8.76
N ARG A 274 -1.18 12.22 8.90
CA ARG A 274 -0.80 10.93 8.28
C ARG A 274 -0.69 11.07 6.77
N THR A 275 -1.68 11.67 6.12
CA THR A 275 -1.71 11.87 4.67
C THR A 275 -0.53 12.73 4.19
N ARG A 276 -0.21 13.79 4.93
CA ARG A 276 0.93 14.66 4.63
C ARG A 276 2.27 13.91 4.75
N ILE A 277 2.50 13.22 5.87
CA ILE A 277 3.78 12.54 6.11
C ILE A 277 3.97 11.37 5.14
N GLU A 278 2.98 10.47 5.02
CA GLU A 278 3.08 9.34 4.10
C GLU A 278 3.14 9.80 2.64
N GLY A 279 2.41 10.89 2.31
CA GLY A 279 2.42 11.51 0.99
C GLY A 279 3.80 11.95 0.50
N LEU A 280 4.70 12.37 1.40
CA LEU A 280 6.08 12.74 1.04
C LEU A 280 6.88 11.59 0.42
N PHE A 281 6.52 10.35 0.70
CA PHE A 281 7.16 9.17 0.13
C PHE A 281 6.55 8.73 -1.21
N HIS A 282 5.29 9.11 -1.50
CA HIS A 282 4.57 8.64 -2.68
C HIS A 282 5.27 8.93 -4.02
N PRO A 283 5.92 10.09 -4.23
CA PRO A 283 6.63 10.38 -5.48
C PRO A 283 7.75 9.39 -5.82
N PHE A 284 8.35 8.74 -4.82
CA PHE A 284 9.43 7.77 -5.04
C PHE A 284 8.95 6.38 -5.47
N PHE A 285 7.67 6.07 -5.24
CA PHE A 285 7.11 4.74 -5.56
C PHE A 285 6.49 4.73 -6.95
N GLY A 286 7.33 4.51 -7.98
CA GLY A 286 6.91 4.48 -9.38
C GLY A 286 5.87 3.40 -9.70
N SER A 287 5.75 2.34 -8.90
CA SER A 287 4.71 1.32 -9.02
C SER A 287 3.41 1.65 -8.28
N GLY A 288 3.39 2.77 -7.57
CA GLY A 288 2.25 3.28 -6.80
C GLY A 288 2.40 3.19 -5.29
N ALA A 289 1.69 4.10 -4.63
CA ALA A 289 1.62 4.21 -3.18
C ALA A 289 0.21 4.60 -2.73
N VAL A 290 -0.13 4.29 -1.49
CA VAL A 290 -1.45 4.55 -0.90
C VAL A 290 -1.32 4.89 0.57
N THR A 291 -2.13 5.83 1.05
CA THR A 291 -2.33 6.08 2.48
C THR A 291 -3.67 5.49 2.92
N TYR A 292 -3.64 4.69 3.98
CA TYR A 292 -4.84 4.12 4.59
C TYR A 292 -5.31 4.98 5.75
N ILE A 293 -6.59 5.33 5.71
CA ILE A 293 -7.28 6.01 6.81
C ILE A 293 -8.22 5.01 7.46
N GLU A 294 -7.82 4.51 8.62
CA GLU A 294 -8.56 3.50 9.36
C GLU A 294 -9.77 4.15 10.04
N LEU A 295 -10.96 3.66 9.74
CA LEU A 295 -12.24 4.17 10.28
C LEU A 295 -12.79 3.29 11.42
N GLY A 296 -12.40 2.00 11.46
CA GLY A 296 -12.93 1.06 12.43
C GLY A 296 -14.44 0.91 12.35
N ALA A 297 -15.12 1.11 13.47
CA ALA A 297 -16.57 1.09 13.56
C ALA A 297 -17.23 2.43 13.18
N ALA A 298 -16.47 3.51 13.13
CA ALA A 298 -17.02 4.83 12.80
C ALA A 298 -17.45 4.92 11.32
N GLU A 299 -18.54 5.64 11.09
CA GLU A 299 -19.06 5.97 9.77
C GLU A 299 -19.15 7.50 9.62
N PRO A 300 -18.00 8.17 9.37
CA PRO A 300 -17.99 9.62 9.21
C PRO A 300 -18.88 10.08 8.05
N PRO A 301 -19.48 11.30 8.15
CA PRO A 301 -20.20 11.89 7.03
C PRO A 301 -19.33 12.03 5.78
N GLY A 302 -19.93 11.85 4.59
CA GLY A 302 -19.23 12.01 3.31
C GLY A 302 -18.51 13.35 3.20
N ALA A 303 -19.12 14.44 3.64
CA ALA A 303 -18.52 15.78 3.66
C ALA A 303 -17.20 15.85 4.45
N ALA A 304 -17.08 15.15 5.59
CA ALA A 304 -15.87 15.13 6.39
C ALA A 304 -14.70 14.44 5.64
N LEU A 305 -15.00 13.34 4.96
CA LEU A 305 -14.00 12.63 4.14
C LEU A 305 -13.68 13.40 2.85
N ALA A 306 -14.65 14.06 2.23
CA ALA A 306 -14.45 14.94 1.08
C ALA A 306 -13.51 16.10 1.42
N GLY A 307 -13.67 16.71 2.62
CA GLY A 307 -12.74 17.72 3.13
C GLY A 307 -11.30 17.21 3.26
N LEU A 308 -11.10 15.95 3.68
CA LEU A 308 -9.77 15.34 3.72
C LEU A 308 -9.19 15.13 2.30
N ILE A 309 -10.02 14.65 1.35
CA ILE A 309 -9.59 14.49 -0.05
C ILE A 309 -9.18 15.84 -0.66
N ASN A 310 -9.98 16.89 -0.47
CA ASN A 310 -9.70 18.23 -0.98
C ASN A 310 -8.37 18.77 -0.44
N ARG A 311 -8.15 18.68 0.88
CA ARG A 311 -6.87 19.09 1.49
C ARG A 311 -5.71 18.25 1.01
N ALA A 312 -5.88 16.92 0.93
CA ALA A 312 -4.84 16.02 0.45
C ALA A 312 -4.43 16.35 -0.99
N PHE A 313 -5.40 16.69 -1.84
CA PHE A 313 -5.14 17.10 -3.22
C PHE A 313 -4.38 18.42 -3.28
N GLY A 314 -4.83 19.46 -2.55
CA GLY A 314 -4.26 20.80 -2.63
C GLY A 314 -2.95 21.00 -1.87
N GLU A 315 -2.74 20.27 -0.76
CA GLU A 315 -1.70 20.58 0.22
C GLU A 315 -0.61 19.50 0.35
N THR A 316 -0.76 18.34 -0.31
CA THR A 316 0.16 17.21 -0.13
C THR A 316 0.60 16.59 -1.45
N THR A 317 1.64 15.76 -1.39
CA THR A 317 2.07 14.91 -2.51
C THR A 317 1.47 13.50 -2.45
N CYS A 318 0.44 13.28 -1.62
CA CYS A 318 -0.27 12.02 -1.54
C CYS A 318 -0.93 11.70 -2.88
N ARG A 319 -0.79 10.45 -3.33
CA ARG A 319 -1.27 9.98 -4.64
C ARG A 319 -2.55 9.15 -4.56
N GLN A 320 -2.78 8.49 -3.46
CA GLN A 320 -3.96 7.66 -3.28
C GLN A 320 -4.36 7.60 -1.82
N ILE A 321 -5.66 7.69 -1.56
CA ILE A 321 -6.25 7.52 -0.23
C ILE A 321 -7.29 6.41 -0.28
N VAL A 322 -7.30 5.59 0.75
CA VAL A 322 -8.26 4.52 0.95
C VAL A 322 -8.82 4.60 2.36
N PHE A 323 -10.13 4.68 2.48
CA PHE A 323 -10.83 4.59 3.75
C PHE A 323 -11.07 3.13 4.12
N SER A 324 -10.75 2.75 5.35
CA SER A 324 -10.74 1.36 5.81
C SER A 324 -11.67 1.16 7.00
N PRO A 325 -12.97 0.92 6.76
CA PRO A 325 -13.89 0.45 7.79
C PRO A 325 -13.63 -1.00 8.15
N ASP A 326 -13.99 -1.37 9.39
CA ASP A 326 -14.01 -2.75 9.86
C ASP A 326 -15.46 -3.27 9.91
N PHE A 327 -15.64 -4.58 9.70
CA PHE A 327 -16.95 -5.25 9.75
C PHE A 327 -16.84 -6.59 10.47
N THR A 328 -17.97 -7.06 10.96
CA THR A 328 -18.16 -8.41 11.48
C THR A 328 -19.21 -9.14 10.64
N SER A 329 -18.89 -10.33 10.16
CA SER A 329 -19.80 -11.21 9.40
C SER A 329 -20.18 -12.41 10.26
N CYS A 330 -21.48 -12.70 10.38
CA CYS A 330 -21.98 -13.84 11.14
C CYS A 330 -22.04 -15.10 10.26
N GLY A 331 -21.42 -16.20 10.74
CA GLY A 331 -21.49 -17.50 10.06
C GLY A 331 -22.87 -18.15 10.19
N ARG A 332 -23.65 -17.82 11.24
CA ARG A 332 -24.94 -18.45 11.51
C ARG A 332 -26.09 -17.81 10.73
N CYS A 333 -26.24 -16.48 10.76
CA CYS A 333 -27.39 -15.82 10.13
C CYS A 333 -27.01 -15.04 8.85
N GLY A 334 -25.75 -14.99 8.47
CA GLY A 334 -25.26 -14.27 7.29
C GLY A 334 -25.17 -12.76 7.45
N ALA A 335 -25.72 -12.16 8.53
CA ALA A 335 -25.74 -10.72 8.72
C ALA A 335 -24.30 -10.15 8.82
N THR A 336 -24.14 -8.94 8.29
CA THR A 336 -22.90 -8.15 8.42
C THR A 336 -23.20 -6.90 9.23
N SER A 337 -22.33 -6.60 10.19
CA SER A 337 -22.42 -5.38 11.03
C SER A 337 -21.12 -4.61 11.01
N ARG A 338 -21.20 -3.32 11.26
CA ARG A 338 -20.06 -2.42 11.37
C ARG A 338 -19.24 -2.71 12.63
N GLY A 339 -17.90 -2.57 12.53
CA GLY A 339 -16.97 -2.83 13.62
C GLY A 339 -16.60 -4.29 13.79
N LEU A 340 -15.58 -4.55 14.64
CA LEU A 340 -15.15 -5.89 15.02
C LEU A 340 -15.80 -6.25 16.37
N THR A 341 -16.66 -7.26 16.37
CA THR A 341 -17.39 -7.72 17.57
C THR A 341 -17.20 -9.22 17.79
N GLU A 342 -17.28 -9.64 19.04
CA GLU A 342 -17.18 -11.07 19.42
C GLU A 342 -18.50 -11.82 19.27
N ARG A 343 -19.60 -11.10 19.07
CA ARG A 343 -20.93 -11.67 18.87
C ARG A 343 -21.69 -10.92 17.78
N CYS A 344 -22.52 -11.65 17.09
CA CYS A 344 -23.41 -11.08 16.09
C CYS A 344 -24.45 -10.15 16.74
N GLY A 345 -24.51 -8.90 16.32
CA GLY A 345 -25.51 -7.94 16.82
C GLY A 345 -26.96 -8.28 16.42
N HIS A 346 -27.15 -9.14 15.40
CA HIS A 346 -28.47 -9.54 14.92
C HIS A 346 -29.02 -10.80 15.62
N CYS A 347 -28.22 -11.87 15.76
CA CYS A 347 -28.70 -13.15 16.32
C CYS A 347 -27.97 -13.61 17.59
N GLY A 348 -27.05 -12.83 18.14
CA GLY A 348 -26.29 -13.13 19.35
C GLY A 348 -25.25 -14.24 19.23
N SER A 349 -25.12 -14.89 18.05
CA SER A 349 -24.17 -15.99 17.82
C SER A 349 -22.72 -15.53 18.02
N ALA A 350 -21.88 -16.41 18.60
CA ALA A 350 -20.43 -16.22 18.68
C ALA A 350 -19.71 -16.73 17.41
N GLU A 351 -20.43 -17.31 16.44
CA GLU A 351 -19.87 -17.72 15.14
C GLU A 351 -19.72 -16.48 14.25
N VAL A 352 -18.77 -15.63 14.58
CA VAL A 352 -18.49 -14.40 13.84
C VAL A 352 -17.06 -14.38 13.35
N ASP A 353 -16.83 -13.69 12.22
CA ASP A 353 -15.51 -13.42 11.68
C ASP A 353 -15.39 -11.94 11.32
N GLY A 354 -14.25 -11.35 11.65
CA GLY A 354 -13.93 -10.00 11.23
C GLY A 354 -13.71 -9.94 9.71
N LEU A 355 -14.18 -8.87 9.08
CA LEU A 355 -13.89 -8.52 7.70
C LEU A 355 -13.24 -7.14 7.71
N ALA A 356 -11.94 -7.08 7.41
CA ALA A 356 -11.16 -5.86 7.44
C ALA A 356 -10.20 -5.79 6.26
N ARG A 357 -9.65 -4.61 5.99
CA ARG A 357 -8.66 -4.43 4.93
C ARG A 357 -7.30 -4.96 5.39
N ILE A 358 -6.83 -6.04 4.77
CA ILE A 358 -5.52 -6.60 5.10
C ILE A 358 -4.39 -5.70 4.60
N THR A 359 -4.49 -5.25 3.37
CA THR A 359 -3.67 -4.23 2.70
C THR A 359 -4.49 -3.56 1.60
N ARG A 360 -4.43 -4.06 0.37
CA ARG A 360 -5.14 -3.50 -0.78
C ARG A 360 -6.58 -3.95 -0.91
N TYR A 361 -6.99 -5.00 -0.21
CA TYR A 361 -8.33 -5.59 -0.29
C TYR A 361 -8.85 -6.02 1.09
N MET A 362 -10.14 -6.17 1.21
CA MET A 362 -10.79 -6.68 2.42
C MET A 362 -10.79 -8.20 2.40
N SER A 363 -10.55 -8.81 3.55
CA SER A 363 -10.62 -10.26 3.71
C SER A 363 -10.96 -10.64 5.15
N LYS A 364 -11.38 -11.90 5.34
CA LYS A 364 -11.69 -12.45 6.66
C LYS A 364 -10.44 -12.50 7.53
N VAL A 365 -10.57 -11.95 8.75
CA VAL A 365 -9.47 -11.83 9.72
C VAL A 365 -8.98 -13.20 10.22
N SER A 366 -9.87 -14.20 10.26
CA SER A 366 -9.50 -15.58 10.63
C SER A 366 -8.41 -16.17 9.74
N GLY A 367 -8.38 -15.78 8.45
CA GLY A 367 -7.36 -16.23 7.49
C GLY A 367 -6.01 -15.48 7.59
N TRP A 368 -5.89 -14.47 8.43
CA TRP A 368 -4.67 -13.67 8.51
C TRP A 368 -3.59 -14.36 9.34
N ASN A 369 -2.32 -14.12 8.99
CA ASN A 369 -1.21 -14.56 9.83
C ASN A 369 -1.19 -13.79 11.16
N ARG A 370 -0.45 -14.34 12.15
CA ARG A 370 -0.40 -13.78 13.50
C ARG A 370 0.08 -12.33 13.55
N GLY A 371 1.06 -11.98 12.73
CA GLY A 371 1.59 -10.61 12.66
C GLY A 371 0.57 -9.61 12.11
N LYS A 372 -0.21 -9.99 11.08
CA LYS A 372 -1.27 -9.15 10.54
C LYS A 372 -2.43 -8.97 11.51
N ARG A 373 -2.76 -9.98 12.31
CA ARG A 373 -3.75 -9.85 13.39
C ARG A 373 -3.25 -8.92 14.50
N ALA A 374 -1.97 -8.98 14.83
CA ALA A 374 -1.37 -8.05 15.77
C ALA A 374 -1.41 -6.61 15.23
N GLU A 375 -1.03 -6.41 13.98
CA GLU A 375 -1.13 -5.09 13.32
C GLU A 375 -2.55 -4.54 13.35
N LEU A 376 -3.56 -5.37 13.08
CA LEU A 376 -4.98 -4.96 13.13
C LEU A 376 -5.39 -4.46 14.53
N ARG A 377 -4.92 -5.12 15.59
CA ARG A 377 -5.17 -4.67 16.98
C ARG A 377 -4.51 -3.33 17.27
N ASP A 378 -3.31 -3.11 16.70
CA ASP A 378 -2.52 -1.90 16.94
C ASP A 378 -3.02 -0.69 16.11
N ARG A 379 -3.91 -0.87 15.12
CA ARG A 379 -4.39 0.22 14.28
C ARG A 379 -5.09 1.32 15.06
N ASN A 380 -4.61 2.55 14.91
CA ASN A 380 -5.34 3.75 15.34
C ASN A 380 -6.48 4.04 14.35
N ARG A 381 -7.72 3.88 14.78
CA ARG A 381 -8.91 3.97 13.94
C ARG A 381 -9.45 5.38 13.74
N ASN A 382 -8.83 6.39 14.33
CA ASN A 382 -9.21 7.80 14.17
C ASN A 382 -10.70 8.12 14.46
N GLU A 383 -11.38 7.28 15.23
CA GLU A 383 -12.83 7.38 15.48
C GLU A 383 -13.23 8.76 16.02
N GLY A 384 -12.42 9.35 16.93
CA GLY A 384 -12.69 10.65 17.52
C GLY A 384 -12.45 11.85 16.60
N TYR A 385 -11.63 11.71 15.58
CA TYR A 385 -11.25 12.81 14.68
C TYR A 385 -12.43 13.30 13.82
N PHE A 386 -13.14 12.36 13.20
CA PHE A 386 -14.23 12.69 12.29
C PHE A 386 -15.54 13.04 12.99
N LEU A 387 -15.72 12.60 14.25
CA LEU A 387 -16.93 12.90 15.04
C LEU A 387 -16.88 14.30 15.67
N ASN A 388 -15.66 14.82 15.89
CA ASN A 388 -15.45 16.16 16.43
C ASN A 388 -14.41 16.88 15.57
N PRO A 389 -14.74 17.28 14.32
CA PRO A 389 -13.81 18.00 13.47
C PRO A 389 -13.39 19.29 14.18
N ARG A 390 -12.09 19.44 14.46
CA ARG A 390 -11.58 20.72 14.94
C ARG A 390 -11.82 21.76 13.83
N PRO A 391 -12.34 22.94 14.16
CA PRO A 391 -12.47 24.00 13.18
C PRO A 391 -11.07 24.29 12.61
N SER A 392 -11.02 24.41 11.27
CA SER A 392 -9.83 24.72 10.46
C SER A 392 -9.28 26.11 10.78
#